data_531d60a29ab877375302c10334f4c64e
#
_entry.id   531d60a29ab877375302c10334f4c64e
#
_cell.length_a   1.000
_cell.length_b   1.000
_cell.length_c   1.000
_cell.angle_alpha   90.00
_cell.angle_beta   90.00
_cell.angle_gamma   90.00
#
_symmetry.space_group_name_H-M   'P 1'
#
loop_
_entity.id
_entity.type
_entity.pdbx_description
1 polymer ?
#
loop_
_entity_poly.entity_id
_entity_poly.type
_entity_poly.pdbx_seq_one_letter_code
_entity_poly.pdbx_strand_id
1 'polypeptide(L)'
;MKEISGINHIGIRVMDLDRARTFYEQLGFVFLVGPVGPVPVAIMEHPSGVNINLILNANSGVDNNVLMDIPDKHPGYTHMALEVSDLSAVETHLKRLGITITEGPIHMPGGGAMLFIRDQDMNVIEFHMPGSS
;
A
#
# COMPACT_ATOMS: atom_id res chain seq x y z
N MET A 1 7.13 5.32 26.01
CA MET A 1 7.05 3.85 25.78
C MET A 1 8.24 3.40 24.92
N LYS A 2 9.34 3.10 25.59
CA LYS A 2 10.61 2.73 24.96
C LYS A 2 10.63 1.29 24.43
N GLU A 3 9.62 0.51 24.79
CA GLU A 3 9.51 -0.89 24.34
C GLU A 3 9.07 -1.01 22.89
N ILE A 4 8.53 0.04 22.28
CA ILE A 4 8.21 0.04 20.85
C ILE A 4 9.52 -0.02 20.07
N SER A 5 9.68 -1.04 19.22
CA SER A 5 10.90 -1.28 18.45
C SER A 5 10.74 -1.09 16.93
N GLY A 6 9.52 -0.87 16.48
CA GLY A 6 9.26 -0.66 15.04
C GLY A 6 7.81 -0.94 14.69
N ILE A 7 7.54 -0.95 13.40
CA ILE A 7 6.24 -1.36 12.86
C ILE A 7 6.32 -2.86 12.55
N ASN A 8 5.42 -3.65 13.10
CA ASN A 8 5.37 -5.08 12.84
C ASN A 8 4.71 -5.39 11.49
N HIS A 9 3.54 -4.81 11.26
CA HIS A 9 2.81 -4.98 10.00
C HIS A 9 1.83 -3.84 9.79
N ILE A 10 1.30 -3.77 8.58
CA ILE A 10 0.25 -2.82 8.20
C ILE A 10 -0.97 -3.64 7.82
N GLY A 11 -2.11 -3.36 8.46
CA GLY A 11 -3.37 -4.02 8.16
C GLY A 11 -4.10 -3.31 7.03
N ILE A 12 -4.47 -4.05 6.00
CA ILE A 12 -5.17 -3.52 4.82
C ILE A 12 -6.43 -4.34 4.60
N ARG A 13 -7.60 -3.71 4.70
CA ARG A 13 -8.86 -4.40 4.45
C ARG A 13 -9.14 -4.50 2.97
N VAL A 14 -9.47 -5.70 2.51
CA VAL A 14 -9.70 -6.00 1.09
C VAL A 14 -10.94 -6.88 0.94
N MET A 15 -11.53 -6.86 -0.26
CA MET A 15 -12.72 -7.64 -0.59
C MET A 15 -12.41 -9.10 -0.89
N ASP A 16 -11.34 -9.35 -1.64
CA ASP A 16 -11.06 -10.67 -2.19
C ASP A 16 -9.58 -10.99 -2.07
N LEU A 17 -9.28 -12.15 -1.49
CA LEU A 17 -7.90 -12.57 -1.26
C LEU A 17 -7.13 -12.74 -2.56
N ASP A 18 -7.70 -13.47 -3.53
CA ASP A 18 -6.97 -13.79 -4.76
C ASP A 18 -6.61 -12.53 -5.54
N ARG A 19 -7.55 -11.60 -5.63
CA ARG A 19 -7.34 -10.32 -6.31
C ARG A 19 -6.30 -9.46 -5.59
N ALA A 20 -6.40 -9.32 -4.28
CA ALA A 20 -5.46 -8.54 -3.48
C ALA A 20 -4.06 -9.18 -3.50
N ARG A 21 -3.98 -10.50 -3.33
CA ARG A 21 -2.73 -11.23 -3.40
C ARG A 21 -2.01 -10.99 -4.73
N THR A 22 -2.72 -11.13 -5.85
CA THR A 22 -2.15 -10.90 -7.18
C THR A 22 -1.58 -9.49 -7.30
N PHE A 23 -2.33 -8.48 -6.80
CA PHE A 23 -1.87 -7.10 -6.85
C PHE A 23 -0.58 -6.91 -6.07
N TYR A 24 -0.53 -7.35 -4.81
CA TYR A 24 0.66 -7.14 -3.98
C TYR A 24 1.84 -8.01 -4.41
N GLU A 25 1.59 -9.17 -5.00
CA GLU A 25 2.66 -9.97 -5.62
C GLU A 25 3.32 -9.23 -6.77
N GLN A 26 2.57 -8.45 -7.55
CA GLN A 26 3.13 -7.60 -8.60
C GLN A 26 4.10 -6.54 -8.06
N LEU A 27 3.91 -6.11 -6.82
CA LEU A 27 4.81 -5.17 -6.13
C LEU A 27 6.01 -5.88 -5.46
N GLY A 28 6.08 -7.20 -5.55
CA GLY A 28 7.18 -7.99 -4.99
C GLY A 28 6.89 -8.59 -3.62
N PHE A 29 5.68 -8.49 -3.09
CA PHE A 29 5.29 -9.16 -1.86
C PHE A 29 5.13 -10.66 -2.10
N VAL A 30 5.46 -11.45 -1.09
CA VAL A 30 5.35 -12.92 -1.11
C VAL A 30 4.26 -13.33 -0.13
N PHE A 31 3.35 -14.18 -0.57
CA PHE A 31 2.31 -14.73 0.28
C PHE A 31 2.92 -15.76 1.25
N LEU A 32 2.64 -15.60 2.54
CA LEU A 32 3.13 -16.50 3.57
C LEU A 32 2.08 -17.50 4.05
N VAL A 33 0.92 -17.00 4.46
CA VAL A 33 -0.13 -17.84 5.05
C VAL A 33 -1.46 -17.08 5.04
N GLY A 34 -2.54 -17.83 5.01
CA GLY A 34 -3.90 -17.31 5.19
C GLY A 34 -4.92 -17.96 4.24
N PRO A 35 -6.21 -17.83 4.52
CA PRO A 35 -6.79 -17.08 5.65
C PRO A 35 -6.56 -17.78 7.00
N VAL A 36 -6.25 -17.02 8.03
CA VAL A 36 -6.10 -17.52 9.40
C VAL A 36 -6.81 -16.60 10.39
N GLY A 37 -7.20 -17.16 11.51
CA GLY A 37 -7.83 -16.43 12.61
C GLY A 37 -9.34 -16.27 12.50
N PRO A 38 -10.02 -15.84 13.60
CA PRO A 38 -11.46 -15.60 13.61
C PRO A 38 -11.88 -14.43 12.72
N VAL A 39 -11.09 -13.39 12.63
CA VAL A 39 -11.16 -12.43 11.52
C VAL A 39 -10.16 -12.94 10.50
N PRO A 40 -10.61 -13.33 9.30
CA PRO A 40 -9.69 -13.97 8.35
C PRO A 40 -8.64 -12.98 7.87
N VAL A 41 -7.38 -13.35 8.04
CA VAL A 41 -6.21 -12.53 7.69
C VAL A 41 -5.27 -13.35 6.83
N ALA A 42 -4.74 -12.75 5.77
CA ALA A 42 -3.65 -13.31 4.99
C ALA A 42 -2.40 -12.45 5.19
N ILE A 43 -1.26 -13.10 5.34
CA ILE A 43 0.01 -12.41 5.63
C ILE A 43 0.89 -12.47 4.39
N MET A 44 1.41 -11.31 4.00
CA MET A 44 2.37 -11.18 2.91
C MET A 44 3.59 -10.37 3.38
N GLU A 45 4.73 -10.69 2.82
CA GLU A 45 6.00 -10.06 3.19
C GLU A 45 6.77 -9.65 1.94
N HIS A 46 7.34 -8.44 1.98
CA HIS A 46 8.27 -7.98 0.96
C HIS A 46 9.71 -8.29 1.41
N PRO A 47 10.64 -8.63 0.49
CA PRO A 47 12.04 -8.90 0.85
C PRO A 47 12.74 -7.77 1.59
N SER A 48 12.26 -6.53 1.49
CA SER A 48 12.77 -5.39 2.27
C SER A 48 12.44 -5.46 3.76
N GLY A 49 11.57 -6.38 4.17
CA GLY A 49 11.10 -6.49 5.55
C GLY A 49 9.73 -5.86 5.82
N VAL A 50 9.12 -5.25 4.82
CA VAL A 50 7.75 -4.71 4.96
C VAL A 50 6.75 -5.86 5.01
N ASN A 51 5.96 -5.91 6.08
CA ASN A 51 4.92 -6.93 6.26
C ASN A 51 3.54 -6.28 6.17
N ILE A 52 2.64 -6.93 5.43
CA ILE A 52 1.23 -6.53 5.35
C ILE A 52 0.33 -7.69 5.75
N ASN A 53 -0.78 -7.35 6.42
CA ASN A 53 -1.85 -8.28 6.72
C ASN A 53 -3.08 -7.86 5.92
N LEU A 54 -3.52 -8.71 5.02
CA LEU A 54 -4.76 -8.50 4.27
C LEU A 54 -5.92 -8.95 5.14
N ILE A 55 -6.77 -8.02 5.55
CA ILE A 55 -7.94 -8.28 6.40
C ILE A 55 -9.13 -8.51 5.49
N LEU A 56 -9.68 -9.73 5.54
CA LEU A 56 -10.56 -10.25 4.50
C LEU A 56 -12.05 -10.13 4.86
N ASN A 57 -12.44 -9.05 5.55
CA ASN A 57 -13.83 -8.87 6.00
C ASN A 57 -14.46 -7.56 5.51
N ALA A 58 -14.09 -7.08 4.35
CA ALA A 58 -14.81 -5.99 3.70
C ALA A 58 -16.20 -6.48 3.27
N ASN A 59 -17.22 -5.66 3.49
CA ASN A 59 -18.61 -6.06 3.25
C ASN A 59 -19.04 -5.94 1.79
N SER A 60 -18.50 -4.97 1.08
CA SER A 60 -18.92 -4.68 -0.28
C SER A 60 -17.82 -3.96 -1.02
N GLY A 61 -17.82 -4.09 -2.31
CA GLY A 61 -16.95 -3.31 -3.16
C GLY A 61 -17.33 -1.84 -3.05
N VAL A 62 -16.30 -0.99 -3.04
CA VAL A 62 -16.47 0.46 -3.02
C VAL A 62 -15.72 1.03 -4.20
N ASP A 63 -16.30 2.09 -4.79
CA ASP A 63 -15.69 2.76 -5.92
C ASP A 63 -14.77 3.90 -5.49
N ASN A 64 -14.67 4.14 -4.17
CA ASN A 64 -13.84 5.20 -3.61
C ASN A 64 -13.24 4.80 -2.27
N ASN A 65 -12.29 5.60 -1.81
CA ASN A 65 -11.71 5.49 -0.48
C ASN A 65 -12.41 6.48 0.45
N VAL A 66 -13.05 5.98 1.51
CA VAL A 66 -13.89 6.80 2.39
C VAL A 66 -13.11 7.85 3.18
N LEU A 67 -11.81 7.70 3.34
CA LEU A 67 -10.97 8.68 4.02
C LEU A 67 -10.42 9.74 3.05
N MET A 68 -10.21 9.39 1.79
CA MET A 68 -9.53 10.25 0.84
C MET A 68 -10.47 10.96 -0.14
N ASP A 69 -11.59 10.33 -0.50
CA ASP A 69 -12.34 10.74 -1.68
C ASP A 69 -13.66 11.45 -1.37
N ILE A 70 -14.10 11.46 -0.12
CA ILE A 70 -15.31 12.17 0.27
C ILE A 70 -14.97 13.58 0.76
N PRO A 71 -15.85 14.58 0.52
CA PRO A 71 -15.56 15.96 0.92
C PRO A 71 -15.43 16.15 2.42
N ASP A 72 -16.23 15.44 3.21
CA ASP A 72 -16.20 15.51 4.67
C ASP A 72 -15.08 14.59 5.19
N LYS A 73 -13.94 15.17 5.55
CA LYS A 73 -12.75 14.41 5.91
C LYS A 73 -12.81 13.91 7.35
N HIS A 74 -12.73 12.60 7.53
CA HIS A 74 -12.69 11.94 8.82
C HIS A 74 -11.26 11.57 9.21
N PRO A 75 -10.93 11.50 10.51
CA PRO A 75 -9.61 11.05 10.94
C PRO A 75 -9.43 9.55 10.65
N GLY A 76 -8.19 9.15 10.38
CA GLY A 76 -7.85 7.75 10.13
C GLY A 76 -6.53 7.62 9.39
N TYR A 77 -6.07 6.40 9.23
CA TYR A 77 -4.89 6.11 8.41
C TYR A 77 -5.27 6.23 6.95
N THR A 78 -4.61 7.11 6.22
CA THR A 78 -4.97 7.42 4.84
C THR A 78 -4.23 6.55 3.82
N HIS A 79 -2.98 6.20 4.11
CA HIS A 79 -2.16 5.43 3.17
C HIS A 79 -0.94 4.82 3.85
N MET A 80 -0.32 3.89 3.14
CA MET A 80 0.98 3.34 3.43
C MET A 80 1.99 4.00 2.48
N ALA A 81 3.10 4.51 3.01
CA ALA A 81 4.19 5.03 2.18
C ALA A 81 5.35 4.03 2.20
N LEU A 82 5.70 3.53 1.02
CA LEU A 82 6.82 2.63 0.81
C LEU A 82 8.03 3.44 0.34
N GLU A 83 9.13 3.33 1.05
CA GLU A 83 10.35 4.00 0.65
C GLU A 83 10.99 3.29 -0.52
N VAL A 84 11.40 4.06 -1.53
CA VAL A 84 12.05 3.54 -2.72
C VAL A 84 13.34 4.31 -2.99
N SER A 85 14.29 3.63 -3.62
CA SER A 85 15.59 4.24 -3.95
C SER A 85 15.57 4.98 -5.29
N ASP A 86 14.63 4.63 -6.18
CA ASP A 86 14.57 5.19 -7.55
C ASP A 86 13.12 5.26 -8.02
N LEU A 87 12.56 6.46 -7.98
CA LEU A 87 11.16 6.66 -8.36
C LEU A 87 10.93 6.48 -9.86
N SER A 88 11.91 6.81 -10.71
CA SER A 88 11.80 6.58 -12.16
C SER A 88 11.68 5.10 -12.48
N ALA A 89 12.42 4.26 -11.77
CA ALA A 89 12.32 2.81 -11.92
C ALA A 89 10.93 2.31 -11.51
N VAL A 90 10.38 2.85 -10.41
CA VAL A 90 9.02 2.54 -9.98
C VAL A 90 7.99 2.89 -11.05
N GLU A 91 8.09 4.08 -11.64
CA GLU A 91 7.19 4.49 -12.74
C GLU A 91 7.24 3.51 -13.90
N THR A 92 8.45 3.09 -14.29
CA THR A 92 8.64 2.13 -15.38
C THR A 92 8.00 0.78 -15.05
N HIS A 93 8.20 0.30 -13.83
CA HIS A 93 7.57 -0.95 -13.38
C HIS A 93 6.04 -0.88 -13.39
N LEU A 94 5.49 0.20 -12.87
CA LEU A 94 4.04 0.38 -12.80
C LEU A 94 3.41 0.41 -14.20
N LYS A 95 4.03 1.12 -15.15
CA LYS A 95 3.57 1.14 -16.54
C LYS A 95 3.59 -0.24 -17.18
N ARG A 96 4.66 -0.99 -16.96
CA ARG A 96 4.78 -2.36 -17.47
C ARG A 96 3.71 -3.28 -16.89
N LEU A 97 3.37 -3.11 -15.62
CA LEU A 97 2.37 -3.90 -14.92
C LEU A 97 0.94 -3.47 -15.24
N GLY A 98 0.75 -2.34 -15.92
CA GLY A 98 -0.57 -1.78 -16.19
C GLY A 98 -1.23 -1.16 -14.96
N ILE A 99 -0.45 -0.78 -13.95
CA ILE A 99 -0.96 -0.13 -12.73
C ILE A 99 -0.96 1.38 -12.94
N THR A 100 -2.12 2.01 -12.75
CA THR A 100 -2.30 3.44 -12.94
C THR A 100 -1.67 4.22 -11.79
N ILE A 101 -0.86 5.23 -12.13
CA ILE A 101 -0.41 6.24 -11.17
C ILE A 101 -1.58 7.21 -10.98
N THR A 102 -2.10 7.28 -9.75
CA THR A 102 -3.29 8.08 -9.45
C THR A 102 -2.93 9.52 -9.11
N GLU A 103 -1.71 9.78 -8.66
CA GLU A 103 -1.22 11.11 -8.36
C GLU A 103 0.31 11.13 -8.46
N GLY A 104 0.85 12.22 -8.99
CA GLY A 104 2.29 12.41 -9.11
C GLY A 104 2.87 11.93 -10.44
N PRO A 105 4.20 11.92 -10.60
CA PRO A 105 5.21 12.23 -9.54
C PRO A 105 5.13 13.66 -9.04
N ILE A 106 5.36 13.84 -7.74
CA ILE A 106 5.45 15.12 -7.07
C ILE A 106 6.87 15.27 -6.57
N HIS A 107 7.53 16.36 -6.98
CA HIS A 107 8.91 16.65 -6.57
C HIS A 107 8.89 17.68 -5.44
N MET A 108 9.62 17.38 -4.37
CA MET A 108 9.68 18.22 -3.19
C MET A 108 10.93 19.10 -3.23
N PRO A 109 10.88 20.31 -2.62
CA PRO A 109 12.10 21.05 -2.34
C PRO A 109 13.05 20.18 -1.52
N GLY A 110 14.34 20.13 -1.90
CA GLY A 110 15.31 19.26 -1.23
C GLY A 110 15.53 17.92 -1.91
N GLY A 111 14.83 17.64 -3.02
CA GLY A 111 15.13 16.50 -3.90
C GLY A 111 14.33 15.23 -3.67
N GLY A 112 13.48 15.19 -2.67
CA GLY A 112 12.55 14.06 -2.47
C GLY A 112 11.46 14.06 -3.53
N ALA A 113 10.89 12.88 -3.79
CA ALA A 113 9.79 12.74 -4.73
C ALA A 113 8.89 11.59 -4.35
N MET A 114 7.63 11.66 -4.77
CA MET A 114 6.64 10.65 -4.44
C MET A 114 5.63 10.50 -5.56
N LEU A 115 5.00 9.35 -5.59
CA LEU A 115 3.82 9.11 -6.42
C LEU A 115 2.87 8.17 -5.70
N PHE A 116 1.63 8.12 -6.16
CA PHE A 116 0.57 7.35 -5.52
C PHE A 116 -0.06 6.40 -6.52
N ILE A 117 -0.43 5.22 -6.02
CA ILE A 117 -1.27 4.26 -6.72
C ILE A 117 -2.39 3.84 -5.78
N ARG A 118 -3.34 3.08 -6.31
CA ARG A 118 -4.37 2.43 -5.50
C ARG A 118 -4.44 0.95 -5.82
N ASP A 119 -4.69 0.14 -4.80
CA ASP A 119 -5.02 -1.25 -5.05
C ASP A 119 -6.45 -1.35 -5.61
N GLN A 120 -6.91 -2.57 -5.86
CA GLN A 120 -8.23 -2.77 -6.47
C GLN A 120 -9.39 -2.48 -5.51
N ASP A 121 -9.10 -2.28 -4.23
CA ASP A 121 -10.08 -1.89 -3.21
C ASP A 121 -9.97 -0.40 -2.87
N MET A 122 -9.26 0.37 -3.69
CA MET A 122 -9.03 1.81 -3.55
C MET A 122 -8.17 2.19 -2.35
N ASN A 123 -7.48 1.23 -1.72
CA ASN A 123 -6.49 1.53 -0.70
C ASN A 123 -5.32 2.29 -1.34
N VAL A 124 -4.90 3.36 -0.70
CA VAL A 124 -3.88 4.28 -1.24
C VAL A 124 -2.49 3.84 -0.82
N ILE A 125 -1.59 3.77 -1.79
CA ILE A 125 -0.19 3.43 -1.58
C ILE A 125 0.68 4.55 -2.17
N GLU A 126 1.58 5.07 -1.36
CA GLU A 126 2.58 6.04 -1.79
C GLU A 126 3.91 5.33 -2.00
N PHE A 127 4.62 5.70 -3.09
CA PHE A 127 6.04 5.38 -3.24
C PHE A 127 6.82 6.65 -3.00
N HIS A 128 7.71 6.63 -2.03
CA HIS A 128 8.42 7.82 -1.56
C HIS A 128 9.93 7.63 -1.69
N MET A 129 10.55 8.49 -2.49
CA MET A 129 12.01 8.54 -2.62
C MET A 129 12.50 9.71 -1.78
N PRO A 130 13.32 9.46 -0.72
CA PRO A 130 13.83 10.56 0.11
C PRO A 130 14.74 11.48 -0.66
N GLY A 131 14.77 12.75 -0.23
CA GLY A 131 15.74 13.71 -0.75
C GLY A 131 17.13 13.43 -0.20
N SER A 132 18.13 13.99 -0.89
CA SER A 132 19.52 13.99 -0.40
C SER A 132 19.62 14.93 0.79
N SER A 133 20.14 14.47 1.89
CA SER A 133 20.39 15.31 3.07
C SER A 133 21.73 16.05 2.92
#